data_27c1011c02738255856eef12acf08837
#
_entry.id   27c1011c02738255856eef12acf08837
#
_cell.length_a   1.000
_cell.length_b   1.000
_cell.length_c   1.000
_cell.angle_alpha   90.00
_cell.angle_beta   90.00
_cell.angle_gamma   90.00
#
_symmetry.space_group_name_H-M   'P 1'
#
loop_
_entity.id
_entity.type
_entity.pdbx_description
1 polymer ?
#
loop_
_entity_poly.entity_id
_entity_poly.type
_entity_poly.pdbx_seq_one_letter_code
_entity_poly.pdbx_strand_id
1 'polypeptide(L)' 'MDKVMVIVKGELMVDYAYPCMMAERALKDAHDAMLHRGYDEAIEHTLKAMAEVKLMLNAIKEMKEQQ' A
#
# COMPACT_ATOMS: atom_id res chain seq x y z
N MET A 1 4.63 7.69 7.90
CA MET A 1 3.78 6.79 8.57
C MET A 1 4.19 5.37 8.36
N ASP A 2 4.28 4.66 9.38
CA ASP A 2 4.92 3.42 9.29
C ASP A 2 3.98 2.30 9.04
N LYS A 3 3.20 1.94 9.99
CA LYS A 3 2.28 0.85 9.89
C LYS A 3 0.89 1.33 10.14
N VAL A 4 -0.06 0.71 9.46
CA VAL A 4 -1.44 0.92 9.80
C VAL A 4 -1.80 -0.08 10.87
N MET A 5 -2.16 0.42 12.01
CA MET A 5 -2.49 -0.41 13.14
C MET A 5 -3.92 -0.16 13.55
N VAL A 6 -4.62 -1.23 13.82
CA VAL A 6 -6.00 -1.17 14.26
C VAL A 6 -6.07 -1.71 15.68
N ILE A 7 -6.75 -0.98 16.54
CA ILE A 7 -6.95 -1.42 17.90
C ILE A 7 -8.29 -2.15 17.98
N VAL A 8 -8.23 -3.42 18.30
CA VAL A 8 -9.42 -4.24 18.42
C VAL A 8 -9.40 -4.89 19.78
N LYS A 9 -10.41 -4.58 20.59
CA LYS A 9 -10.52 -5.14 21.95
C LYS A 9 -9.25 -4.92 22.75
N GLY A 10 -8.63 -3.77 22.58
CA GLY A 10 -7.43 -3.41 23.32
C GLY A 10 -6.15 -3.98 22.75
N GLU A 11 -6.19 -4.67 21.64
CA GLU A 11 -5.02 -5.25 21.00
C GLU A 11 -4.68 -4.49 19.74
N LEU A 12 -3.37 -4.40 19.47
CA LEU A 12 -2.89 -3.79 18.24
C LEU A 12 -2.80 -4.86 17.16
N MET A 13 -3.43 -4.60 16.03
CA MET A 13 -3.37 -5.50 14.88
C MET A 13 -2.71 -4.78 13.72
N VAL A 14 -1.80 -5.48 13.05
CA VAL A 14 -1.21 -4.96 11.83
C VAL A 14 -2.17 -5.26 10.69
N ASP A 15 -2.54 -4.23 9.95
CA ASP A 15 -3.53 -4.34 8.89
C ASP A 15 -2.84 -4.24 7.53
N TYR A 16 -2.87 -5.33 6.77
CA TYR A 16 -2.31 -5.34 5.43
C TYR A 16 -3.24 -4.68 4.42
N ALA A 17 -4.53 -4.56 4.75
CA ALA A 17 -5.52 -4.13 3.77
C ALA A 17 -5.36 -2.68 3.37
N TYR A 18 -4.98 -1.82 4.29
CA TYR A 18 -4.83 -0.41 3.97
C TYR A 18 -3.73 -0.18 2.92
N PRO A 19 -2.49 -0.66 3.13
CA PRO A 19 -1.48 -0.50 2.09
C PRO A 19 -1.85 -1.22 0.78
N CYS A 20 -2.59 -2.32 0.87
CA CYS A 20 -3.08 -2.98 -0.34
C CYS A 20 -4.00 -2.05 -1.14
N MET A 21 -4.96 -1.43 -0.47
CA MET A 21 -5.86 -0.49 -1.13
C MET A 21 -5.13 0.71 -1.70
N MET A 22 -4.15 1.22 -0.96
CA MET A 22 -3.38 2.37 -1.42
C MET A 22 -2.51 2.00 -2.63
N ALA A 23 -1.98 0.78 -2.66
CA ALA A 23 -1.21 0.32 -3.80
C ALA A 23 -2.10 0.21 -5.04
N GLU A 24 -3.29 -0.35 -4.88
CA GLU A 24 -4.22 -0.47 -5.98
C GLU A 24 -4.61 0.89 -6.53
N ARG A 25 -4.85 1.84 -5.64
CA ARG A 25 -5.20 3.19 -6.03
C ARG A 25 -4.06 3.86 -6.80
N ALA A 26 -2.84 3.71 -6.30
CA ALA A 26 -1.68 4.28 -6.97
C ALA A 26 -1.47 3.66 -8.34
N LEU A 27 -1.67 2.35 -8.48
CA LEU A 27 -1.56 1.69 -9.77
C LEU A 27 -2.61 2.21 -10.74
N LYS A 28 -3.84 2.41 -10.27
CA LYS A 28 -4.88 2.98 -11.11
C LYS A 28 -4.52 4.39 -11.56
N ASP A 29 -4.02 5.19 -10.64
CA ASP A 29 -3.62 6.56 -10.96
C ASP A 29 -2.48 6.57 -11.98
N ALA A 30 -1.53 5.64 -11.86
CA ALA A 30 -0.44 5.52 -12.83
C ALA A 30 -1.00 5.16 -14.21
N HIS A 31 -1.94 4.23 -14.24
CA HIS A 31 -2.56 3.83 -15.49
C HIS A 31 -3.29 5.01 -16.13
N ASP A 32 -4.06 5.75 -15.32
CA ASP A 32 -4.79 6.91 -15.82
C ASP A 32 -3.83 7.95 -16.37
N ALA A 33 -2.70 8.18 -15.70
CA ALA A 33 -1.71 9.12 -16.20
C ALA A 33 -1.17 8.70 -17.56
N MET A 34 -0.96 7.41 -17.76
CA MET A 34 -0.47 6.89 -19.05
C MET A 34 -1.46 7.11 -20.17
N LEU A 35 -2.76 7.10 -19.85
CA LEU A 35 -3.79 7.29 -20.88
C LEU A 35 -3.70 8.67 -21.53
N HIS A 36 -3.15 9.67 -20.85
CA HIS A 36 -2.89 10.97 -21.48
C HIS A 36 -1.41 11.28 -21.49
N ARG A 37 -0.58 10.26 -21.49
CA ARG A 37 0.87 10.37 -21.68
C ARG A 37 1.56 11.23 -20.64
N GLY A 38 1.03 11.23 -19.42
CA GLY A 38 1.66 11.91 -18.29
C GLY A 38 2.73 11.02 -17.69
N TYR A 39 3.85 10.87 -18.40
CA TYR A 39 4.87 9.91 -18.00
C TYR A 39 5.44 10.20 -16.62
N ASP A 40 5.73 11.46 -16.32
CA ASP A 40 6.28 11.79 -15.01
C ASP A 40 5.30 11.49 -13.88
N GLU A 41 4.03 11.80 -14.10
CA GLU A 41 3.01 11.48 -13.12
C GLU A 41 2.88 9.97 -12.94
N ALA A 42 2.92 9.23 -14.05
CA ALA A 42 2.83 7.78 -13.99
C ALA A 42 3.99 7.19 -13.20
N ILE A 43 5.21 7.74 -13.39
CA ILE A 43 6.37 7.30 -12.64
C ILE A 43 6.17 7.55 -11.15
N GLU A 44 5.69 8.74 -10.78
CA GLU A 44 5.46 9.05 -9.37
C GLU A 44 4.45 8.11 -8.73
N HIS A 45 3.35 7.85 -9.43
CA HIS A 45 2.33 6.96 -8.90
C HIS A 45 2.85 5.53 -8.80
N THR A 46 3.67 5.10 -9.77
CA THR A 46 4.25 3.77 -9.73
C THR A 46 5.18 3.62 -8.54
N LEU A 47 6.00 4.64 -8.26
CA LEU A 47 6.89 4.60 -7.10
C LEU A 47 6.09 4.55 -5.81
N LYS A 48 4.98 5.27 -5.75
CA LYS A 48 4.11 5.24 -4.58
C LYS A 48 3.51 3.85 -4.39
N ALA A 49 3.10 3.22 -5.49
CA ALA A 49 2.56 1.87 -5.43
C ALA A 49 3.59 0.90 -4.88
N MET A 50 4.85 1.03 -5.30
CA MET A 50 5.91 0.17 -4.82
C MET A 50 6.11 0.32 -3.31
N ALA A 51 6.06 1.55 -2.81
CA ALA A 51 6.21 1.79 -1.38
C ALA A 51 5.07 1.14 -0.60
N GLU A 52 3.84 1.27 -1.09
CA GLU A 52 2.69 0.67 -0.43
C GLU A 52 2.74 -0.85 -0.46
N VAL A 53 3.20 -1.41 -1.58
CA VAL A 53 3.36 -2.86 -1.70
C VAL A 53 4.36 -3.37 -0.67
N LYS A 54 5.45 -2.62 -0.45
CA LYS A 54 6.42 -3.00 0.55
C LYS A 54 5.82 -2.99 1.96
N LEU A 55 5.01 -2.00 2.27
CA LEU A 55 4.32 -1.95 3.54
C LEU A 55 3.35 -3.12 3.71
N MET A 56 2.66 -3.47 2.64
CA MET A 56 1.76 -4.62 2.64
C MET A 56 2.53 -5.91 2.90
N LEU A 57 3.66 -6.07 2.23
CA LEU A 57 4.51 -7.25 2.42
C LEU A 57 4.94 -7.37 3.88
N ASN A 58 5.40 -6.26 4.46
CA ASN A 58 5.84 -6.26 5.85
C ASN A 58 4.68 -6.60 6.80
N ALA A 59 3.49 -6.07 6.53
CA ALA A 59 2.33 -6.36 7.35
C ALA A 59 1.98 -7.85 7.30
N ILE A 60 2.01 -8.43 6.10
CA ILE A 60 1.69 -9.86 5.95
C ILE A 60 2.70 -10.71 6.70
N LYS A 61 3.98 -10.34 6.64
CA LYS A 61 5.02 -11.08 7.36
C LYS A 61 4.78 -11.03 8.87
N GLU A 62 4.40 -9.87 9.40
CA GLU A 62 4.11 -9.77 10.82
C GLU A 62 2.88 -10.58 11.19
N MET A 63 1.86 -10.56 10.36
CA MET A 63 0.66 -11.35 10.61
C MET A 63 0.98 -12.84 10.64
N LYS A 64 1.84 -13.28 9.75
CA LYS A 64 2.27 -14.68 9.70
C LYS A 64 2.99 -15.08 10.98
N GLU A 65 3.83 -14.20 11.49
CA GLU A 65 4.58 -14.49 12.71
C GLU A 65 3.72 -14.54 13.95
N GLN A 66 2.55 -13.93 13.90
CA GLN A 66 1.66 -13.88 15.05
C GLN A 66 0.73 -15.08 15.16
N GLN A 67 0.79 -15.99 14.22
CA GLN A 67 -0.06 -17.17 14.25
C GLN A 67 0.51 -18.29 15.11
#